data_d713dfeefdf38fa899109b3cab66c736
#
_entry.id   d713dfeefdf38fa899109b3cab66c736
#
_cell.length_a   1.000
_cell.length_b   1.000
_cell.length_c   1.000
_cell.angle_alpha   90.00
_cell.angle_beta   90.00
_cell.angle_gamma   90.00
#
_symmetry.space_group_name_H-M   'P 1'
#
loop_
_entity.id
_entity.type
_entity.pdbx_description
1 polymer ?
#
loop_
_entity_poly.entity_id
_entity_poly.type
_entity_poly.pdbx_seq_one_letter_code
_entity_poly.pdbx_strand_id
1 'polypeptide(L)'
;QHARTMLLLDNCVQDAMAPSIDAAAARVLDRAGITLRRVAAGGCCGALSHHLNEHSAAVERVRANIDAWWPLIEAGAEAIVVTASGCSVMVKDYGHFMQHDAAYASKAARIAALAKDVSEVVADAWATLKPALKPAAAGATSIAYHPPCTLQHGMKLRGGVEGLLREAGFNLTAVADSHLCCGSAGTYSVLQPDISATLKERKLGNLTAGKPAQIATANIGCMTHLQSGTDLPVMHWIELLDERLAQ
;
A
#
# COMPACT_ATOMS: atom_id res chain seq x y z
N GLN A 1 15.97 -17.93 -2.52
CA GLN A 1 16.53 -16.58 -2.37
C GLN A 1 17.03 -16.10 -3.72
N HIS A 2 16.61 -14.91 -4.12
CA HIS A 2 17.08 -14.25 -5.34
C HIS A 2 18.28 -13.34 -5.05
N ALA A 3 18.99 -12.94 -6.09
CA ALA A 3 20.12 -12.00 -5.96
C ALA A 3 19.60 -10.60 -5.53
N ARG A 4 18.39 -10.23 -5.95
CA ARG A 4 17.75 -8.98 -5.58
C ARG A 4 17.01 -9.15 -4.25
N THR A 5 17.28 -8.26 -3.31
CA THR A 5 16.59 -8.25 -2.01
C THR A 5 16.04 -6.87 -1.71
N MET A 6 14.78 -6.82 -1.30
CA MET A 6 14.11 -5.63 -0.79
C MET A 6 13.57 -5.91 0.62
N LEU A 7 13.46 -4.86 1.42
CA LEU A 7 12.95 -4.95 2.80
C LEU A 7 11.45 -4.67 2.81
N LEU A 8 10.71 -5.35 3.66
CA LEU A 8 9.29 -5.09 3.89
C LEU A 8 9.11 -4.31 5.20
N LEU A 9 8.35 -3.23 5.15
CA LEU A 9 7.88 -2.56 6.36
C LEU A 9 6.93 -3.50 7.14
N ASP A 10 7.17 -3.62 8.45
CA ASP A 10 6.28 -4.35 9.36
C ASP A 10 5.07 -3.47 9.72
N ASN A 11 3.92 -3.73 9.07
CA ASN A 11 2.75 -2.87 9.16
C ASN A 11 1.89 -3.20 10.40
N CYS A 12 1.78 -2.29 11.36
CA CYS A 12 1.08 -2.53 12.63
C CYS A 12 -0.41 -2.90 12.50
N VAL A 13 -1.16 -2.22 11.63
CA VAL A 13 -2.59 -2.46 11.43
C VAL A 13 -2.81 -3.61 10.43
N GLN A 14 -2.10 -3.61 9.33
CA GLN A 14 -2.26 -4.58 8.26
C GLN A 14 -1.90 -5.99 8.71
N ASP A 15 -0.83 -6.15 9.49
CA ASP A 15 -0.43 -7.45 10.01
C ASP A 15 -1.48 -8.08 10.93
N ALA A 16 -2.16 -7.24 11.70
CA ALA A 16 -3.21 -7.71 12.59
C ALA A 16 -4.52 -8.06 11.86
N MET A 17 -4.85 -7.34 10.79
CA MET A 17 -6.16 -7.42 10.13
C MET A 17 -6.15 -8.20 8.82
N ALA A 18 -5.08 -8.13 8.06
CA ALA A 18 -4.97 -8.73 6.72
C ALA A 18 -3.50 -9.12 6.39
N PRO A 19 -2.88 -10.05 7.13
CA PRO A 19 -1.50 -10.48 6.87
C PRO A 19 -1.31 -11.13 5.49
N SER A 20 -2.40 -11.54 4.85
CA SER A 20 -2.44 -12.06 3.47
C SER A 20 -1.91 -11.07 2.43
N ILE A 21 -2.03 -9.76 2.67
CA ILE A 21 -1.55 -8.71 1.76
C ILE A 21 -0.02 -8.80 1.60
N ASP A 22 0.71 -8.87 2.71
CA ASP A 22 2.17 -8.98 2.69
C ASP A 22 2.63 -10.32 2.12
N ALA A 23 1.90 -11.39 2.42
CA ALA A 23 2.16 -12.70 1.84
C ALA A 23 1.94 -12.72 0.32
N ALA A 24 0.89 -12.07 -0.18
CA ALA A 24 0.65 -11.90 -1.62
C ALA A 24 1.75 -11.05 -2.27
N ALA A 25 2.13 -9.93 -1.66
CA ALA A 25 3.23 -9.11 -2.14
C ALA A 25 4.54 -9.90 -2.24
N ALA A 26 4.85 -10.73 -1.23
CA ALA A 26 6.04 -11.57 -1.25
C ALA A 26 6.01 -12.59 -2.41
N ARG A 27 4.86 -13.25 -2.68
CA ARG A 27 4.72 -14.19 -3.81
C ARG A 27 4.83 -13.49 -5.15
N VAL A 28 4.19 -12.32 -5.30
CA VAL A 28 4.27 -11.52 -6.54
C VAL A 28 5.71 -11.11 -6.82
N LEU A 29 6.42 -10.60 -5.81
CA LEU A 29 7.82 -10.16 -5.98
C LEU A 29 8.79 -11.32 -6.15
N ASP A 30 8.52 -12.48 -5.54
CA ASP A 30 9.29 -13.71 -5.77
C ASP A 30 9.24 -14.11 -7.26
N ARG A 31 8.08 -14.02 -7.90
CA ARG A 31 7.92 -14.24 -9.36
C ARG A 31 8.71 -13.22 -10.21
N ALA A 32 8.96 -12.04 -9.68
CA ALA A 32 9.80 -11.02 -10.31
C ALA A 32 11.30 -11.21 -10.04
N GLY A 33 11.71 -12.28 -9.35
CA GLY A 33 13.11 -12.52 -8.99
C GLY A 33 13.59 -11.62 -7.84
N ILE A 34 12.69 -11.18 -6.96
CA ILE A 34 12.98 -10.31 -5.82
C ILE A 34 12.63 -11.04 -4.53
N THR A 35 13.60 -11.19 -3.63
CA THR A 35 13.34 -11.66 -2.27
C THR A 35 12.83 -10.49 -1.43
N LEU A 36 11.57 -10.57 -0.97
CA LEU A 36 11.02 -9.60 -0.03
C LEU A 36 11.28 -10.06 1.39
N ARG A 37 12.12 -9.33 2.13
CA ARG A 37 12.57 -9.68 3.48
C ARG A 37 11.85 -8.84 4.52
N ARG A 38 11.09 -9.50 5.41
CA ARG A 38 10.54 -8.86 6.60
C ARG A 38 11.64 -8.57 7.62
N VAL A 39 11.59 -7.43 8.28
CA VAL A 39 12.57 -6.99 9.28
C VAL A 39 11.88 -6.85 10.64
N ALA A 40 11.90 -7.92 11.43
CA ALA A 40 11.17 -7.99 12.70
C ALA A 40 11.62 -6.97 13.76
N ALA A 41 12.81 -6.39 13.64
CA ALA A 41 13.29 -5.34 14.53
C ALA A 41 12.72 -3.96 14.20
N GLY A 42 12.06 -3.81 13.04
CA GLY A 42 11.29 -2.63 12.67
C GLY A 42 9.88 -2.67 13.26
N GLY A 43 9.00 -1.85 12.73
CA GLY A 43 7.60 -1.84 13.18
C GLY A 43 6.79 -0.74 12.50
N CYS A 44 5.82 -0.20 13.21
CA CYS A 44 4.92 0.84 12.72
C CYS A 44 5.67 2.02 12.06
N CYS A 45 5.17 2.50 10.93
CA CYS A 45 5.74 3.66 10.22
C CYS A 45 5.72 4.98 11.01
N GLY A 46 4.97 5.06 12.11
CA GLY A 46 4.85 6.26 12.93
C GLY A 46 3.74 7.24 12.52
N ALA A 47 3.07 7.02 11.39
CA ALA A 47 2.06 7.95 10.87
C ALA A 47 0.93 8.25 11.84
N LEU A 48 0.37 7.25 12.53
CA LEU A 48 -0.72 7.47 13.48
C LEU A 48 -0.29 8.35 14.66
N SER A 49 0.88 8.08 15.25
CA SER A 49 1.43 8.91 16.33
C SER A 49 1.66 10.35 15.87
N HIS A 50 2.23 10.52 14.67
CA HIS A 50 2.45 11.84 14.08
C HIS A 50 1.14 12.63 13.89
N HIS A 51 0.11 12.00 13.29
CA HIS A 51 -1.18 12.64 13.03
C HIS A 51 -1.99 12.91 14.30
N LEU A 52 -1.71 12.22 15.40
CA LEU A 52 -2.30 12.49 16.73
C LEU A 52 -1.48 13.48 17.55
N ASN A 53 -0.48 14.14 16.96
CA ASN A 53 0.42 15.09 17.64
C ASN A 53 1.32 14.46 18.70
N GLU A 54 1.48 13.13 18.69
CA GLU A 54 2.39 12.38 19.54
C GLU A 54 3.79 12.33 18.92
N HIS A 55 4.42 13.50 18.76
CA HIS A 55 5.65 13.64 17.97
C HIS A 55 6.81 12.80 18.53
N SER A 56 6.98 12.73 19.85
CA SER A 56 8.05 11.94 20.47
C SER A 56 7.91 10.46 20.12
N ALA A 57 6.70 9.91 20.25
CA ALA A 57 6.42 8.52 19.91
C ALA A 57 6.59 8.26 18.40
N ALA A 58 6.26 9.22 17.55
CA ALA A 58 6.50 9.11 16.12
C ALA A 58 8.01 9.05 15.79
N VAL A 59 8.81 9.96 16.40
CA VAL A 59 10.27 9.99 16.24
C VAL A 59 10.92 8.68 16.68
N GLU A 60 10.52 8.13 17.83
CA GLU A 60 11.04 6.84 18.33
C GLU A 60 10.78 5.71 17.35
N ARG A 61 9.57 5.62 16.77
CA ARG A 61 9.23 4.62 15.75
C ARG A 61 10.06 4.78 14.48
N VAL A 62 10.23 6.01 14.01
CA VAL A 62 11.05 6.32 12.82
C VAL A 62 12.51 5.91 13.07
N ARG A 63 13.08 6.27 14.23
CA ARG A 63 14.46 5.86 14.59
C ARG A 63 14.61 4.35 14.65
N ALA A 64 13.67 3.64 15.31
CA ALA A 64 13.69 2.17 15.38
C ALA A 64 13.68 1.52 13.98
N ASN A 65 12.85 2.03 13.06
CA ASN A 65 12.83 1.56 11.67
C ASN A 65 14.16 1.85 10.95
N ILE A 66 14.72 3.04 11.13
CA ILE A 66 16.01 3.41 10.53
C ILE A 66 17.11 2.47 11.04
N ASP A 67 17.20 2.23 12.33
CA ASP A 67 18.20 1.37 12.94
C ASP A 67 18.06 -0.10 12.51
N ALA A 68 16.82 -0.57 12.35
CA ALA A 68 16.53 -1.93 11.88
C ALA A 68 16.90 -2.15 10.39
N TRP A 69 16.66 -1.16 9.55
CA TRP A 69 16.90 -1.28 8.10
C TRP A 69 18.31 -0.92 7.67
N TRP A 70 18.98 -0.01 8.39
CA TRP A 70 20.26 0.54 7.96
C TRP A 70 21.34 -0.51 7.70
N PRO A 71 21.59 -1.51 8.57
CA PRO A 71 22.60 -2.54 8.30
C PRO A 71 22.30 -3.37 7.06
N LEU A 72 21.00 -3.55 6.74
CA LEU A 72 20.56 -4.33 5.58
C LEU A 72 20.69 -3.52 4.28
N ILE A 73 20.49 -2.20 4.35
CA ILE A 73 20.71 -1.28 3.24
C ILE A 73 22.21 -1.21 2.92
N GLU A 74 23.07 -1.13 3.94
CA GLU A 74 24.54 -1.19 3.75
C GLU A 74 24.99 -2.54 3.17
N ALA A 75 24.29 -3.62 3.49
CA ALA A 75 24.51 -4.95 2.93
C ALA A 75 23.92 -5.15 1.52
N GLY A 76 23.32 -4.11 0.92
CA GLY A 76 22.88 -4.13 -0.48
C GLY A 76 21.38 -4.32 -0.71
N ALA A 77 20.53 -4.16 0.31
CA ALA A 77 19.07 -4.12 0.08
C ALA A 77 18.70 -2.93 -0.82
N GLU A 78 17.91 -3.21 -1.88
CA GLU A 78 17.66 -2.25 -2.96
C GLU A 78 16.59 -1.21 -2.63
N ALA A 79 15.61 -1.59 -1.81
CA ALA A 79 14.47 -0.72 -1.47
C ALA A 79 13.81 -1.14 -0.14
N ILE A 80 12.99 -0.24 0.42
CA ILE A 80 12.02 -0.54 1.47
C ILE A 80 10.63 -0.53 0.81
N VAL A 81 10.01 -1.70 0.74
CA VAL A 81 8.69 -1.89 0.14
C VAL A 81 7.61 -1.71 1.20
N VAL A 82 6.60 -0.95 0.85
CA VAL A 82 5.46 -0.70 1.73
C VAL A 82 4.18 -1.07 0.99
N THR A 83 3.37 -1.91 1.59
CA THR A 83 2.14 -2.45 1.00
C THR A 83 0.89 -1.63 1.34
N ALA A 84 0.97 -0.74 2.33
CA ALA A 84 -0.11 0.18 2.70
C ALA A 84 0.24 1.61 2.29
N SER A 85 -0.47 2.20 1.33
CA SER A 85 -0.15 3.52 0.77
C SER A 85 -0.10 4.65 1.82
N GLY A 86 -0.84 4.54 2.92
CA GLY A 86 -0.76 5.49 4.04
C GLY A 86 0.60 5.45 4.74
N CYS A 87 1.16 4.25 4.93
CA CYS A 87 2.51 4.06 5.46
C CYS A 87 3.57 4.44 4.43
N SER A 88 3.33 4.18 3.13
CA SER A 88 4.25 4.55 2.04
C SER A 88 4.57 6.03 2.05
N VAL A 89 3.54 6.89 2.16
CA VAL A 89 3.71 8.36 2.25
C VAL A 89 4.59 8.72 3.45
N MET A 90 4.33 8.14 4.62
CA MET A 90 5.10 8.46 5.84
C MET A 90 6.58 8.07 5.70
N VAL A 91 6.87 6.86 5.20
CA VAL A 91 8.27 6.40 5.04
C VAL A 91 9.00 7.24 3.99
N LYS A 92 8.33 7.62 2.90
CA LYS A 92 8.88 8.56 1.90
C LYS A 92 9.15 9.95 2.46
N ASP A 93 8.46 10.33 3.54
CA ASP A 93 8.64 11.64 4.20
C ASP A 93 9.64 11.61 5.37
N TYR A 94 10.23 10.46 5.70
CA TYR A 94 11.20 10.35 6.80
C TYR A 94 12.35 11.36 6.69
N GLY A 95 12.82 11.63 5.48
CA GLY A 95 13.88 12.61 5.23
C GLY A 95 13.51 14.03 5.70
N HIS A 96 12.28 14.46 5.38
CA HIS A 96 11.76 15.74 5.85
C HIS A 96 11.46 15.71 7.35
N PHE A 97 10.80 14.66 7.81
CA PHE A 97 10.42 14.50 9.23
C PHE A 97 11.61 14.54 10.18
N MET A 98 12.74 13.95 9.79
CA MET A 98 13.95 13.86 10.60
C MET A 98 15.04 14.89 10.23
N GLN A 99 14.75 15.89 9.38
CA GLN A 99 15.74 16.82 8.83
C GLN A 99 16.55 17.59 9.88
N HIS A 100 16.02 17.78 11.06
CA HIS A 100 16.68 18.49 12.18
C HIS A 100 17.35 17.56 13.21
N ASP A 101 17.28 16.24 13.00
CA ASP A 101 17.93 15.27 13.87
C ASP A 101 19.36 15.01 13.39
N ALA A 102 20.36 15.56 14.11
CA ALA A 102 21.76 15.47 13.72
C ALA A 102 22.27 14.03 13.57
N ALA A 103 21.69 13.05 14.29
CA ALA A 103 22.10 11.65 14.25
C ALA A 103 21.41 10.86 13.12
N TYR A 104 20.20 11.25 12.71
CA TYR A 104 19.37 10.46 11.82
C TYR A 104 19.03 11.13 10.48
N ALA A 105 19.18 12.44 10.33
CA ALA A 105 18.76 13.17 9.11
C ALA A 105 19.31 12.53 7.81
N SER A 106 20.61 12.21 7.76
CA SER A 106 21.24 11.63 6.58
C SER A 106 20.68 10.22 6.27
N LYS A 107 20.55 9.37 7.29
CA LYS A 107 19.98 8.02 7.13
C LYS A 107 18.52 8.08 6.72
N ALA A 108 17.73 8.95 7.35
CA ALA A 108 16.33 9.16 7.03
C ALA A 108 16.13 9.62 5.58
N ALA A 109 16.94 10.55 5.09
CA ALA A 109 16.92 10.98 3.70
C ALA A 109 17.22 9.84 2.73
N ARG A 110 18.21 8.98 3.05
CA ARG A 110 18.53 7.81 2.24
C ARG A 110 17.39 6.78 2.24
N ILE A 111 16.77 6.52 3.39
CA ILE A 111 15.63 5.60 3.53
C ILE A 111 14.44 6.13 2.74
N ALA A 112 14.12 7.42 2.86
CA ALA A 112 13.04 8.06 2.09
C ALA A 112 13.24 7.89 0.57
N ALA A 113 14.47 8.01 0.10
CA ALA A 113 14.82 7.81 -1.31
C ALA A 113 14.71 6.33 -1.76
N LEU A 114 14.88 5.37 -0.85
CA LEU A 114 14.75 3.93 -1.12
C LEU A 114 13.33 3.40 -0.85
N ALA A 115 12.45 4.20 -0.24
CA ALA A 115 11.07 3.79 0.05
C ALA A 115 10.25 3.71 -1.24
N LYS A 116 9.61 2.57 -1.46
CA LYS A 116 8.73 2.32 -2.59
C LYS A 116 7.39 1.76 -2.12
N ASP A 117 6.31 2.31 -2.66
CA ASP A 117 5.03 1.62 -2.60
C ASP A 117 5.10 0.33 -3.43
N VAL A 118 4.41 -0.70 -3.00
CA VAL A 118 4.42 -1.98 -3.74
C VAL A 118 3.99 -1.82 -5.19
N SER A 119 3.15 -0.83 -5.49
CA SER A 119 2.72 -0.53 -6.87
C SER A 119 3.85 -0.03 -7.76
N GLU A 120 4.83 0.71 -7.20
CA GLU A 120 6.01 1.15 -7.94
C GLU A 120 6.91 -0.06 -8.28
N VAL A 121 7.10 -0.95 -7.31
CA VAL A 121 7.95 -2.14 -7.51
C VAL A 121 7.33 -3.10 -8.53
N VAL A 122 6.03 -3.32 -8.45
CA VAL A 122 5.31 -4.15 -9.42
C VAL A 122 5.33 -3.53 -10.82
N ALA A 123 5.18 -2.21 -10.92
CA ALA A 123 5.29 -1.50 -12.21
C ALA A 123 6.70 -1.65 -12.82
N ASP A 124 7.75 -1.47 -12.01
CA ASP A 124 9.15 -1.67 -12.45
C ASP A 124 9.42 -3.12 -12.91
N ALA A 125 8.77 -4.10 -12.27
CA ALA A 125 8.92 -5.52 -12.56
C ALA A 125 7.90 -6.06 -13.59
N TRP A 126 7.04 -5.21 -14.13
CA TRP A 126 5.88 -5.65 -14.93
C TRP A 126 6.25 -6.48 -16.16
N ALA A 127 7.33 -6.14 -16.84
CA ALA A 127 7.81 -6.89 -17.99
C ALA A 127 8.14 -8.36 -17.65
N THR A 128 8.57 -8.64 -16.43
CA THR A 128 8.84 -9.99 -15.92
C THR A 128 7.57 -10.69 -15.44
N LEU A 129 6.65 -9.96 -14.82
CA LEU A 129 5.42 -10.52 -14.24
C LEU A 129 4.36 -10.83 -15.27
N LYS A 130 4.20 -9.97 -16.28
CA LYS A 130 3.14 -10.08 -17.29
C LYS A 130 3.11 -11.44 -18.01
N PRO A 131 4.24 -12.04 -18.43
CA PRO A 131 4.24 -13.37 -19.06
C PRO A 131 3.84 -14.51 -18.12
N ALA A 132 3.93 -14.31 -16.80
CA ALA A 132 3.54 -15.32 -15.80
C ALA A 132 2.04 -15.25 -15.41
N LEU A 133 1.27 -14.33 -16.00
CA LEU A 133 -0.16 -14.23 -15.75
C LEU A 133 -0.91 -15.40 -16.40
N LYS A 134 -1.86 -15.97 -15.67
CA LYS A 134 -2.83 -16.94 -16.23
C LYS A 134 -3.62 -16.28 -17.37
N PRO A 135 -4.01 -17.04 -18.39
CA PRO A 135 -4.94 -16.53 -19.42
C PRO A 135 -6.18 -15.90 -18.75
N ALA A 136 -6.63 -14.76 -19.28
CA ALA A 136 -7.87 -14.16 -18.80
C ALA A 136 -9.03 -15.13 -19.06
N ALA A 137 -9.80 -15.48 -18.02
CA ALA A 137 -10.99 -16.29 -18.19
C ALA A 137 -12.04 -15.51 -19.00
N ALA A 138 -12.81 -16.22 -19.83
CA ALA A 138 -13.99 -15.64 -20.48
C ALA A 138 -14.94 -15.17 -19.36
N GLY A 139 -15.32 -13.88 -19.36
CA GLY A 139 -16.12 -13.28 -18.29
C GLY A 139 -15.27 -12.72 -17.14
N ALA A 140 -14.18 -12.03 -17.48
CA ALA A 140 -13.28 -11.39 -16.51
C ALA A 140 -14.05 -10.70 -15.37
N THR A 141 -13.64 -10.95 -14.11
CA THR A 141 -14.25 -10.37 -12.92
C THR A 141 -14.27 -8.84 -13.01
N SER A 142 -15.46 -8.29 -12.83
CA SER A 142 -15.68 -6.83 -12.82
C SER A 142 -15.26 -6.25 -11.47
N ILE A 143 -14.38 -5.27 -11.48
CA ILE A 143 -13.79 -4.66 -10.28
C ILE A 143 -14.03 -3.15 -10.30
N ALA A 144 -14.45 -2.58 -9.18
CA ALA A 144 -14.33 -1.14 -8.93
C ALA A 144 -13.03 -0.87 -8.16
N TYR A 145 -12.14 -0.05 -8.71
CA TYR A 145 -10.93 0.32 -7.99
C TYR A 145 -11.10 1.65 -7.26
N HIS A 146 -10.81 1.64 -5.96
CA HIS A 146 -10.69 2.85 -5.13
C HIS A 146 -9.20 3.24 -5.01
N PRO A 147 -8.74 4.28 -5.73
CA PRO A 147 -7.39 4.79 -5.54
C PRO A 147 -7.31 5.56 -4.20
N PRO A 148 -6.49 5.12 -3.22
CA PRO A 148 -6.35 5.88 -1.97
C PRO A 148 -5.80 7.28 -2.20
N CYS A 149 -6.26 8.25 -1.39
CA CYS A 149 -5.78 9.63 -1.49
C CYS A 149 -4.26 9.74 -1.26
N THR A 150 -3.69 8.90 -0.41
CA THR A 150 -2.24 8.81 -0.19
C THR A 150 -1.48 8.36 -1.44
N LEU A 151 -2.03 7.42 -2.22
CA LEU A 151 -1.43 6.98 -3.47
C LEU A 151 -1.52 8.09 -4.54
N GLN A 152 -2.74 8.60 -4.78
CA GLN A 152 -3.00 9.52 -5.91
C GLN A 152 -2.59 10.97 -5.64
N HIS A 153 -2.69 11.47 -4.42
CA HIS A 153 -2.36 12.86 -4.05
C HIS A 153 -1.04 12.96 -3.29
N GLY A 154 -0.81 12.10 -2.31
CA GLY A 154 0.42 12.09 -1.52
C GLY A 154 1.64 11.71 -2.35
N MET A 155 1.60 10.57 -3.02
CA MET A 155 2.71 10.07 -3.85
C MET A 155 2.59 10.43 -5.33
N LYS A 156 1.45 10.97 -5.78
CA LYS A 156 1.18 11.35 -7.18
C LYS A 156 1.21 10.16 -8.16
N LEU A 157 0.96 8.95 -7.67
CA LEU A 157 0.91 7.71 -8.45
C LEU A 157 -0.55 7.49 -8.94
N ARG A 158 -0.95 8.20 -9.99
CA ARG A 158 -2.31 8.11 -10.55
C ARG A 158 -2.37 7.15 -11.71
N GLY A 159 -3.39 6.29 -11.73
CA GLY A 159 -3.68 5.40 -12.85
C GLY A 159 -2.76 4.18 -12.97
N GLY A 160 -1.69 4.09 -12.17
CA GLY A 160 -0.71 3.02 -12.26
C GLY A 160 -1.30 1.65 -11.90
N VAL A 161 -1.95 1.56 -10.75
CA VAL A 161 -2.58 0.30 -10.31
C VAL A 161 -3.73 -0.11 -11.23
N GLU A 162 -4.54 0.86 -11.67
CA GLU A 162 -5.61 0.62 -12.66
C GLU A 162 -5.06 0.06 -13.97
N GLY A 163 -3.92 0.59 -14.43
CA GLY A 163 -3.21 0.08 -15.61
C GLY A 163 -2.78 -1.38 -15.43
N LEU A 164 -2.11 -1.68 -14.33
CA LEU A 164 -1.65 -3.03 -13.98
C LEU A 164 -2.81 -4.02 -13.89
N LEU A 165 -3.92 -3.65 -13.24
CA LEU A 165 -5.11 -4.50 -13.13
C LEU A 165 -5.76 -4.78 -14.49
N ARG A 166 -5.86 -3.76 -15.37
CA ARG A 166 -6.38 -3.97 -16.74
C ARG A 166 -5.48 -4.91 -17.54
N GLU A 167 -4.18 -4.71 -17.47
CA GLU A 167 -3.21 -5.57 -18.16
C GLU A 167 -3.17 -6.99 -17.58
N ALA A 168 -3.50 -7.15 -16.28
CA ALA A 168 -3.70 -8.45 -15.65
C ALA A 168 -5.02 -9.12 -16.04
N GLY A 169 -5.86 -8.47 -16.88
CA GLY A 169 -7.09 -9.04 -17.42
C GLY A 169 -8.34 -8.81 -16.57
N PHE A 170 -8.31 -7.86 -15.62
CA PHE A 170 -9.51 -7.45 -14.89
C PHE A 170 -10.33 -6.42 -15.68
N ASN A 171 -11.66 -6.51 -15.57
CA ASN A 171 -12.57 -5.51 -16.12
C ASN A 171 -12.85 -4.43 -15.09
N LEU A 172 -12.25 -3.24 -15.23
CA LEU A 172 -12.46 -2.14 -14.31
C LEU A 172 -13.71 -1.32 -14.67
N THR A 173 -14.68 -1.24 -13.75
CA THR A 173 -15.84 -0.36 -13.88
C THR A 173 -15.42 1.11 -13.75
N ALA A 174 -16.15 2.00 -14.41
CA ALA A 174 -15.96 3.43 -14.24
C ALA A 174 -16.42 3.87 -12.84
N VAL A 175 -15.62 4.68 -12.16
CA VAL A 175 -15.92 5.20 -10.83
C VAL A 175 -15.94 6.72 -10.90
N ALA A 176 -17.12 7.32 -10.71
CA ALA A 176 -17.25 8.76 -10.63
C ALA A 176 -16.52 9.30 -9.39
N ASP A 177 -16.02 10.53 -9.46
CA ASP A 177 -15.32 11.19 -8.36
C ASP A 177 -14.25 10.28 -7.70
N SER A 178 -13.50 9.53 -8.50
CA SER A 178 -12.50 8.59 -8.01
C SER A 178 -11.46 9.24 -7.08
N HIS A 179 -11.22 10.55 -7.24
CA HIS A 179 -10.30 11.36 -6.46
C HIS A 179 -10.74 11.61 -5.00
N LEU A 180 -12.03 11.39 -4.67
CA LEU A 180 -12.53 11.65 -3.32
C LEU A 180 -12.07 10.60 -2.31
N CYS A 181 -11.84 11.07 -1.06
CA CYS A 181 -11.52 10.21 0.07
C CYS A 181 -12.64 9.21 0.38
N CYS A 182 -12.29 8.04 0.91
CA CYS A 182 -13.26 7.07 1.43
C CYS A 182 -13.79 7.41 2.84
N GLY A 183 -13.19 8.39 3.51
CA GLY A 183 -13.55 8.76 4.88
C GLY A 183 -12.68 8.12 5.98
N SER A 184 -11.83 7.13 5.68
CA SER A 184 -11.02 6.43 6.70
C SER A 184 -10.01 7.35 7.40
N ALA A 185 -9.03 7.87 6.65
CA ALA A 185 -7.97 8.80 7.09
C ALA A 185 -7.40 8.52 8.50
N GLY A 186 -6.91 7.32 8.74
CA GLY A 186 -6.33 6.91 10.02
C GLY A 186 -7.38 6.94 11.15
N THR A 187 -7.13 7.76 12.18
CA THR A 187 -8.05 7.93 13.31
C THR A 187 -9.24 8.85 13.02
N TYR A 188 -9.28 9.50 11.87
CA TYR A 188 -10.35 10.44 11.51
C TYR A 188 -11.73 9.81 11.58
N SER A 189 -11.88 8.58 11.11
CA SER A 189 -13.15 7.84 11.17
C SER A 189 -13.68 7.60 12.60
N VAL A 190 -12.82 7.66 13.59
CA VAL A 190 -13.17 7.56 15.01
C VAL A 190 -13.46 8.94 15.61
N LEU A 191 -12.65 9.93 15.26
CA LEU A 191 -12.73 11.28 15.82
C LEU A 191 -13.79 12.16 15.16
N GLN A 192 -14.15 11.87 13.91
CA GLN A 192 -15.14 12.60 13.10
C GLN A 192 -16.11 11.62 12.40
N PRO A 193 -16.88 10.81 13.17
CA PRO A 193 -17.63 9.69 12.62
C PRO A 193 -18.69 10.10 11.60
N ASP A 194 -19.39 11.21 11.82
CA ASP A 194 -20.50 11.65 10.95
C ASP A 194 -20.00 12.05 9.54
N ILE A 195 -18.92 12.83 9.48
CA ILE A 195 -18.33 13.24 8.21
C ILE A 195 -17.70 12.02 7.52
N SER A 196 -17.04 11.17 8.28
CA SER A 196 -16.44 9.93 7.78
C SER A 196 -17.49 9.00 7.17
N ALA A 197 -18.65 8.83 7.83
CA ALA A 197 -19.78 8.04 7.32
C ALA A 197 -20.32 8.62 6.01
N THR A 198 -20.54 9.93 5.95
CA THR A 198 -21.01 10.63 4.74
C THR A 198 -20.06 10.41 3.56
N LEU A 199 -18.74 10.52 3.78
CA LEU A 199 -17.73 10.27 2.76
C LEU A 199 -17.73 8.82 2.29
N LYS A 200 -17.89 7.86 3.22
CA LYS A 200 -17.98 6.43 2.92
C LYS A 200 -19.19 6.12 2.06
N GLU A 201 -20.36 6.57 2.45
CA GLU A 201 -21.61 6.37 1.68
C GLU A 201 -21.49 6.90 0.26
N ARG A 202 -21.03 8.14 0.10
CA ARG A 202 -20.81 8.74 -1.22
C ARG A 202 -19.81 7.93 -2.05
N LYS A 203 -18.70 7.50 -1.43
CA LYS A 203 -17.67 6.71 -2.13
C LYS A 203 -18.22 5.34 -2.54
N LEU A 204 -18.95 4.65 -1.67
CA LEU A 204 -19.57 3.37 -2.00
C LEU A 204 -20.61 3.51 -3.11
N GLY A 205 -21.45 4.55 -3.08
CA GLY A 205 -22.38 4.84 -4.17
C GLY A 205 -21.67 4.94 -5.53
N ASN A 206 -20.54 5.65 -5.60
CA ASN A 206 -19.75 5.78 -6.83
C ASN A 206 -19.08 4.46 -7.24
N LEU A 207 -18.57 3.68 -6.28
CA LEU A 207 -17.90 2.40 -6.56
C LEU A 207 -18.87 1.34 -7.04
N THR A 208 -20.09 1.30 -6.47
CA THR A 208 -21.09 0.27 -6.80
C THR A 208 -21.95 0.60 -8.02
N ALA A 209 -21.94 1.84 -8.51
CA ALA A 209 -22.75 2.28 -9.66
C ALA A 209 -22.51 1.44 -10.93
N GLY A 210 -21.29 0.98 -11.16
CA GLY A 210 -20.92 0.09 -12.27
C GLY A 210 -21.24 -1.40 -12.04
N LYS A 211 -21.91 -1.74 -10.94
CA LYS A 211 -22.24 -3.12 -10.53
C LYS A 211 -21.02 -4.07 -10.55
N PRO A 212 -19.91 -3.72 -9.89
CA PRO A 212 -18.76 -4.59 -9.84
C PRO A 212 -19.07 -5.85 -9.00
N ALA A 213 -18.32 -6.93 -9.23
CA ALA A 213 -18.37 -8.12 -8.38
C ALA A 213 -17.60 -7.90 -7.06
N GLN A 214 -16.63 -7.00 -7.06
CA GLN A 214 -15.80 -6.68 -5.89
C GLN A 214 -15.15 -5.29 -6.01
N ILE A 215 -14.66 -4.79 -4.89
CA ILE A 215 -13.93 -3.52 -4.80
C ILE A 215 -12.46 -3.82 -4.51
N ALA A 216 -11.55 -3.11 -5.18
CA ALA A 216 -10.12 -3.19 -4.90
C ALA A 216 -9.59 -1.84 -4.40
N THR A 217 -8.59 -1.87 -3.53
CA THR A 217 -7.88 -0.67 -3.06
C THR A 217 -6.41 -0.98 -2.74
N ALA A 218 -5.60 0.02 -2.41
CA ALA A 218 -4.18 -0.10 -2.09
C ALA A 218 -3.86 0.36 -0.66
N ASN A 219 -4.82 0.34 0.24
CA ASN A 219 -4.61 0.76 1.63
C ASN A 219 -5.55 0.06 2.59
N ILE A 220 -4.98 -0.55 3.63
CA ILE A 220 -5.73 -1.31 4.65
C ILE A 220 -6.82 -0.47 5.33
N GLY A 221 -6.55 0.80 5.65
CA GLY A 221 -7.55 1.68 6.25
C GLY A 221 -8.74 1.94 5.34
N CYS A 222 -8.52 2.15 4.03
CA CYS A 222 -9.60 2.27 3.06
C CYS A 222 -10.36 0.95 2.90
N MET A 223 -9.62 -0.18 2.86
CA MET A 223 -10.20 -1.51 2.70
C MET A 223 -11.20 -1.83 3.81
N THR A 224 -10.78 -1.72 5.05
CA THR A 224 -11.61 -2.03 6.23
C THR A 224 -12.77 -1.05 6.39
N HIS A 225 -12.53 0.24 6.12
CA HIS A 225 -13.57 1.26 6.22
C HIS A 225 -14.66 1.09 5.15
N LEU A 226 -14.30 0.81 3.91
CA LEU A 226 -15.27 0.52 2.85
C LEU A 226 -15.99 -0.80 3.10
N GLN A 227 -15.28 -1.86 3.54
CA GLN A 227 -15.90 -3.15 3.85
C GLN A 227 -17.00 -3.04 4.91
N SER A 228 -16.89 -2.11 5.86
CA SER A 228 -17.91 -1.90 6.90
C SER A 228 -19.22 -1.30 6.37
N GLY A 229 -19.33 -0.96 5.10
CA GLY A 229 -20.51 -0.34 4.50
C GLY A 229 -21.04 -1.06 3.26
N THR A 230 -20.52 -2.24 2.91
CA THR A 230 -20.96 -3.01 1.75
C THR A 230 -20.78 -4.51 1.96
N ASP A 231 -21.67 -5.30 1.35
CA ASP A 231 -21.57 -6.76 1.29
C ASP A 231 -20.63 -7.25 0.17
N LEU A 232 -20.21 -6.36 -0.74
CA LEU A 232 -19.24 -6.70 -1.76
C LEU A 232 -17.85 -6.94 -1.13
N PRO A 233 -17.09 -7.94 -1.56
CA PRO A 233 -15.71 -8.12 -1.10
C PRO A 233 -14.87 -6.86 -1.39
N VAL A 234 -14.14 -6.37 -0.39
CA VAL A 234 -13.17 -5.29 -0.54
C VAL A 234 -11.79 -5.85 -0.30
N MET A 235 -10.96 -5.91 -1.34
CA MET A 235 -9.66 -6.59 -1.32
C MET A 235 -8.51 -5.63 -1.60
N HIS A 236 -7.32 -6.03 -1.20
CA HIS A 236 -6.12 -5.33 -1.64
C HIS A 236 -5.76 -5.75 -3.07
N TRP A 237 -5.45 -4.79 -3.93
CA TRP A 237 -5.17 -5.05 -5.34
C TRP A 237 -4.03 -6.05 -5.58
N ILE A 238 -3.05 -6.15 -4.66
CA ILE A 238 -1.92 -7.08 -4.78
C ILE A 238 -2.36 -8.54 -4.61
N GLU A 239 -3.39 -8.80 -3.79
CA GLU A 239 -3.97 -10.13 -3.62
C GLU A 239 -4.66 -10.58 -4.92
N LEU A 240 -5.38 -9.67 -5.58
CA LEU A 240 -5.99 -9.94 -6.89
C LEU A 240 -4.92 -10.24 -7.96
N LEU A 241 -3.82 -9.53 -7.94
CA LEU A 241 -2.70 -9.80 -8.85
C LEU A 241 -2.06 -11.16 -8.57
N ASP A 242 -1.85 -11.50 -7.29
CA ASP A 242 -1.30 -12.80 -6.88
C ASP A 242 -2.17 -13.98 -7.35
N GLU A 243 -3.51 -13.86 -7.26
CA GLU A 243 -4.44 -14.86 -7.79
C GLU A 243 -4.33 -15.06 -9.31
N ARG A 244 -3.89 -14.03 -10.03
CA ARG A 244 -3.69 -14.07 -11.49
C ARG A 244 -2.35 -14.67 -11.90
N LEU A 245 -1.39 -14.76 -11.00
CA LEU A 245 -0.11 -15.39 -11.31
C LEU A 245 -0.23 -16.92 -11.29
N ALA A 246 0.43 -17.59 -12.22
CA ALA A 246 0.55 -19.04 -12.21
C ALA A 246 1.35 -19.49 -10.98
N GLN A 247 0.89 -20.53 -10.28
CA GLN A 247 1.60 -21.11 -9.14
C GLN A 247 2.84 -21.86 -9.60
#